data_d0b2e3ef4588f48da766ae2bebda7928
#
_entry.id   d0b2e3ef4588f48da766ae2bebda7928
#
_cell.length_a   1.000
_cell.length_b   1.000
_cell.length_c   1.000
_cell.angle_alpha   90.00
_cell.angle_beta   90.00
_cell.angle_gamma   90.00
#
_symmetry.space_group_name_H-M   'P 1'
#
loop_
_entity.id
_entity.type
_entity.pdbx_description
1 polymer ?
#
loop_
_entity_poly.entity_id
_entity_poly.type
_entity_poly.pdbx_seq_one_letter_code
_entity_poly.pdbx_strand_id
1 'polypeptide(L)'
;MKPIAKRKKTVSHKVRIINGKASIEGMRYNTWYHYEYDSKGNLIHDKDSSGLEYWYDYDANGKRLHEKDSYDNEMWYEYDAHGNMIHKKYSDGLEYWYDYDANGKRLHEKDSYDNEMWYEYDAHGNMIHKKYSDGSEEADDYDGNGKVIHTKHSNGDEEWYEYDANGNRIHYKDSDGEERRFEYDSNGNLIHANDSNGSEWWYEYDAKGNMIHEKP
;
A
#
# COMPACT_ATOMS: atom_id res chain seq x y z
N MET A 1 -45.69 13.69 -11.61
CA MET A 1 -44.31 13.84 -11.16
C MET A 1 -43.45 14.20 -12.38
N LYS A 2 -42.85 15.37 -12.42
CA LYS A 2 -41.90 15.76 -13.49
C LYS A 2 -40.56 15.08 -13.22
N PRO A 3 -39.88 14.51 -14.20
CA PRO A 3 -38.55 13.91 -13.99
C PRO A 3 -37.54 15.01 -13.65
N ILE A 4 -36.81 14.80 -12.56
CA ILE A 4 -35.68 15.65 -12.15
C ILE A 4 -34.57 15.42 -13.18
N ALA A 5 -34.31 16.45 -13.99
CA ALA A 5 -33.21 16.44 -14.95
C ALA A 5 -31.88 16.29 -14.19
N LYS A 6 -31.19 15.16 -14.37
CA LYS A 6 -29.82 14.98 -13.91
C LYS A 6 -28.94 16.03 -14.62
N ARG A 7 -28.51 17.07 -13.90
CA ARG A 7 -27.49 18.01 -14.40
C ARG A 7 -26.23 17.21 -14.70
N LYS A 8 -25.86 17.10 -15.97
CA LYS A 8 -24.52 16.66 -16.36
C LYS A 8 -23.54 17.69 -15.81
N LYS A 9 -22.69 17.29 -14.86
CA LYS A 9 -21.60 18.15 -14.36
C LYS A 9 -20.57 18.27 -15.47
N THR A 10 -20.50 19.40 -16.09
CA THR A 10 -19.47 19.74 -17.10
C THR A 10 -18.19 20.09 -16.33
N VAL A 11 -17.14 19.28 -16.49
CA VAL A 11 -15.80 19.65 -16.03
C VAL A 11 -15.22 20.54 -17.12
N SER A 12 -15.04 21.82 -16.85
CA SER A 12 -14.36 22.73 -17.76
C SER A 12 -12.87 22.79 -17.38
N HIS A 13 -11.98 22.51 -18.33
CA HIS A 13 -10.54 22.67 -18.15
C HIS A 13 -10.05 23.82 -19.02
N LYS A 14 -9.19 24.65 -18.47
CA LYS A 14 -8.49 25.68 -19.20
C LYS A 14 -7.00 25.42 -19.16
N VAL A 15 -6.40 25.13 -20.30
CA VAL A 15 -4.96 24.91 -20.43
C VAL A 15 -4.29 26.19 -20.92
N ARG A 16 -3.21 26.59 -20.26
CA ARG A 16 -2.33 27.71 -20.70
C ARG A 16 -0.88 27.17 -20.73
N ILE A 17 -0.14 27.57 -21.76
CA ILE A 17 1.28 27.31 -21.88
C ILE A 17 2.01 28.66 -21.97
N ILE A 18 2.90 28.94 -21.00
CA ILE A 18 3.70 30.17 -20.96
C ILE A 18 5.15 29.76 -20.66
N ASN A 19 6.08 30.15 -21.54
CA ASN A 19 7.52 29.84 -21.40
C ASN A 19 7.83 28.33 -21.16
N GLY A 20 7.12 27.43 -21.86
CA GLY A 20 7.31 25.99 -21.76
C GLY A 20 6.70 25.35 -20.50
N LYS A 21 6.03 26.10 -19.64
CA LYS A 21 5.25 25.59 -18.51
C LYS A 21 3.78 25.50 -18.90
N ALA A 22 3.16 24.35 -18.63
CA ALA A 22 1.72 24.17 -18.80
C ALA A 22 1.00 24.41 -17.47
N SER A 23 -0.13 25.12 -17.49
CA SER A 23 -1.04 25.20 -16.35
C SER A 23 -2.43 24.71 -16.75
N ILE A 24 -3.09 23.99 -15.85
CA ILE A 24 -4.44 23.47 -16.02
C ILE A 24 -5.31 23.98 -14.87
N GLU A 25 -6.38 24.68 -15.21
CA GLU A 25 -7.41 25.07 -14.25
C GLU A 25 -8.66 24.23 -14.49
N GLY A 26 -9.25 23.70 -13.45
CA GLY A 26 -10.47 22.88 -13.55
C GLY A 26 -11.37 23.02 -12.33
N MET A 27 -12.64 22.64 -12.48
CA MET A 27 -13.61 22.66 -11.40
C MET A 27 -14.24 21.28 -11.24
N ARG A 28 -14.18 20.72 -10.03
CA ARG A 28 -14.80 19.43 -9.68
C ARG A 28 -15.58 19.60 -8.37
N TYR A 29 -16.88 19.30 -8.37
CA TYR A 29 -17.74 19.37 -7.18
C TYR A 29 -17.76 20.75 -6.47
N ASN A 30 -17.76 21.86 -7.22
CA ASN A 30 -17.63 23.23 -6.73
C ASN A 30 -16.24 23.60 -6.15
N THR A 31 -15.24 22.74 -6.32
CA THR A 31 -13.85 23.01 -5.95
C THR A 31 -13.06 23.29 -7.23
N TRP A 32 -12.33 24.39 -7.31
CA TRP A 32 -11.42 24.62 -8.40
C TRP A 32 -10.03 24.15 -8.03
N TYR A 33 -9.25 23.77 -9.06
CA TYR A 33 -7.87 23.31 -8.95
C TYR A 33 -7.03 24.05 -9.99
N HIS A 34 -5.81 24.37 -9.62
CA HIS A 34 -4.78 24.91 -10.49
C HIS A 34 -3.57 23.99 -10.43
N TYR A 35 -3.04 23.61 -11.59
CA TYR A 35 -1.87 22.75 -11.73
C TYR A 35 -0.86 23.42 -12.66
N GLU A 36 0.41 23.45 -12.28
CA GLU A 36 1.50 23.88 -13.12
C GLU A 36 2.48 22.73 -13.36
N TYR A 37 2.97 22.65 -14.59
CA TYR A 37 3.88 21.60 -15.02
C TYR A 37 5.14 22.22 -15.61
N ASP A 38 6.28 21.54 -15.43
CA ASP A 38 7.51 21.89 -16.11
C ASP A 38 7.46 21.51 -17.62
N SER A 39 8.52 21.81 -18.35
CA SER A 39 8.62 21.49 -19.78
C SER A 39 8.70 19.98 -20.09
N LYS A 40 8.96 19.13 -19.08
CA LYS A 40 9.00 17.66 -19.18
C LYS A 40 7.66 17.02 -18.80
N GLY A 41 6.71 17.80 -18.28
CA GLY A 41 5.40 17.34 -17.85
C GLY A 41 5.32 16.94 -16.38
N ASN A 42 6.33 17.20 -15.56
CA ASN A 42 6.27 16.99 -14.12
C ASN A 42 5.42 18.08 -13.46
N LEU A 43 4.54 17.69 -12.52
CA LEU A 43 3.74 18.63 -11.73
C LEU A 43 4.67 19.39 -10.76
N ILE A 44 4.81 20.71 -10.91
CA ILE A 44 5.69 21.53 -10.07
C ILE A 44 4.95 22.36 -9.03
N HIS A 45 3.66 22.59 -9.24
CA HIS A 45 2.81 23.30 -8.29
C HIS A 45 1.36 22.90 -8.47
N ASP A 46 0.63 22.70 -7.37
CA ASP A 46 -0.83 22.63 -7.39
C ASP A 46 -1.44 23.44 -6.25
N LYS A 47 -2.68 23.88 -6.49
CA LYS A 47 -3.47 24.68 -5.55
C LYS A 47 -4.94 24.35 -5.70
N ASP A 48 -5.66 24.27 -4.60
CA ASP A 48 -7.10 24.13 -4.59
C ASP A 48 -7.83 25.36 -4.03
N SER A 49 -9.16 25.35 -4.14
CA SER A 49 -10.02 26.43 -3.66
C SER A 49 -10.09 26.58 -2.14
N SER A 50 -9.56 25.66 -1.37
CA SER A 50 -9.40 25.78 0.09
C SER A 50 -8.19 26.62 0.46
N GLY A 51 -7.29 26.88 -0.50
CA GLY A 51 -6.02 27.57 -0.31
C GLY A 51 -4.87 26.62 -0.01
N LEU A 52 -5.09 25.31 -0.04
CA LEU A 52 -4.02 24.32 0.09
C LEU A 52 -3.18 24.32 -1.19
N GLU A 53 -1.88 24.48 -1.03
CA GLU A 53 -0.90 24.54 -2.11
C GLU A 53 0.22 23.54 -1.85
N TYR A 54 0.76 22.95 -2.94
CA TYR A 54 1.94 22.10 -2.93
C TYR A 54 2.92 22.53 -4.01
N TRP A 55 4.21 22.46 -3.71
CA TRP A 55 5.33 22.71 -4.64
C TRP A 55 6.22 21.48 -4.68
N TYR A 56 6.75 21.18 -5.86
CA TYR A 56 7.52 19.96 -6.12
C TYR A 56 8.75 20.26 -6.96
N ASP A 57 9.88 19.71 -6.57
CA ASP A 57 11.11 19.74 -7.34
C ASP A 57 11.50 18.31 -7.79
N TYR A 58 12.10 18.21 -8.96
CA TYR A 58 12.45 16.95 -9.58
C TYR A 58 13.89 16.94 -10.09
N ASP A 59 14.48 15.73 -10.14
CA ASP A 59 15.76 15.52 -10.82
C ASP A 59 15.61 15.55 -12.35
N ALA A 60 16.75 15.35 -13.05
CA ALA A 60 16.76 15.31 -14.50
C ALA A 60 15.90 14.15 -15.11
N ASN A 61 15.66 13.10 -14.36
CA ASN A 61 14.92 11.89 -14.76
C ASN A 61 13.42 11.94 -14.36
N GLY A 62 12.98 13.01 -13.69
CA GLY A 62 11.60 13.18 -13.25
C GLY A 62 11.28 12.53 -11.89
N LYS A 63 12.30 12.19 -11.08
CA LYS A 63 12.11 11.73 -9.71
C LYS A 63 11.97 12.93 -8.80
N ARG A 64 10.98 12.88 -7.90
CA ARG A 64 10.75 13.95 -6.93
C ARG A 64 11.90 14.03 -5.93
N LEU A 65 12.51 15.20 -5.82
CA LEU A 65 13.58 15.49 -4.86
C LEU A 65 13.08 16.21 -3.62
N HIS A 66 12.04 17.04 -3.79
CA HIS A 66 11.49 17.85 -2.72
C HIS A 66 10.00 18.10 -2.93
N GLU A 67 9.26 18.19 -1.84
CA GLU A 67 7.91 18.74 -1.83
C GLU A 67 7.70 19.63 -0.61
N LYS A 68 6.86 20.65 -0.77
CA LYS A 68 6.47 21.59 0.28
C LYS A 68 4.98 21.87 0.18
N ASP A 69 4.29 21.96 1.31
CA ASP A 69 2.90 22.45 1.35
C ASP A 69 2.78 23.88 1.89
N SER A 70 1.57 24.44 1.82
CA SER A 70 1.26 25.81 2.31
C SER A 70 1.26 25.93 3.84
N TYR A 71 1.48 24.85 4.57
CA TYR A 71 1.67 24.83 6.03
C TYR A 71 3.13 24.73 6.43
N ASP A 72 4.06 24.89 5.47
CA ASP A 72 5.50 24.73 5.64
C ASP A 72 5.95 23.32 6.04
N ASN A 73 5.13 22.28 5.78
CA ASN A 73 5.61 20.92 5.85
C ASN A 73 6.44 20.64 4.59
N GLU A 74 7.63 20.12 4.77
CA GLU A 74 8.55 19.82 3.68
C GLU A 74 9.04 18.38 3.76
N MET A 75 9.27 17.75 2.58
CA MET A 75 9.85 16.42 2.46
C MET A 75 10.95 16.43 1.39
N TRP A 76 12.08 15.81 1.68
CA TRP A 76 13.21 15.64 0.78
C TRP A 76 13.45 14.16 0.51
N TYR A 77 13.90 13.84 -0.70
CA TYR A 77 14.11 12.49 -1.18
C TYR A 77 15.43 12.36 -1.89
N GLU A 78 16.17 11.27 -1.62
CA GLU A 78 17.37 10.90 -2.33
C GLU A 78 17.20 9.51 -2.92
N TYR A 79 17.86 9.27 -4.07
CA TYR A 79 17.77 8.03 -4.82
C TYR A 79 19.13 7.51 -5.20
N ASP A 80 19.26 6.18 -5.25
CA ASP A 80 20.46 5.53 -5.82
C ASP A 80 20.48 5.64 -7.36
N ALA A 81 21.54 5.11 -7.97
CA ALA A 81 21.71 5.12 -9.43
C ALA A 81 20.67 4.24 -10.18
N HIS A 82 20.03 3.28 -9.50
CA HIS A 82 18.97 2.41 -10.03
C HIS A 82 17.60 3.05 -9.86
N GLY A 83 17.52 4.10 -9.03
CA GLY A 83 16.32 4.85 -8.76
C GLY A 83 15.50 4.38 -7.59
N ASN A 84 16.04 3.58 -6.71
CA ASN A 84 15.44 3.27 -5.43
C ASN A 84 15.63 4.45 -4.48
N MET A 85 14.60 4.76 -3.68
CA MET A 85 14.68 5.83 -2.68
C MET A 85 15.53 5.35 -1.50
N ILE A 86 16.71 5.99 -1.31
CA ILE A 86 17.65 5.62 -0.23
C ILE A 86 17.54 6.50 1.01
N HIS A 87 16.96 7.69 0.89
CA HIS A 87 16.75 8.59 2.01
C HIS A 87 15.46 9.40 1.83
N LYS A 88 14.75 9.61 2.93
CA LYS A 88 13.60 10.49 3.02
C LYS A 88 13.68 11.29 4.32
N LYS A 89 13.51 12.61 4.22
CA LYS A 89 13.54 13.53 5.36
C LYS A 89 12.30 14.39 5.41
N TYR A 90 11.79 14.63 6.60
CA TYR A 90 10.66 15.52 6.87
C TYR A 90 11.12 16.78 7.61
N SER A 91 10.36 17.88 7.45
CA SER A 91 10.67 19.17 8.10
C SER A 91 10.58 19.14 9.64
N ASP A 92 9.87 18.18 10.22
CA ASP A 92 9.81 17.94 11.66
C ASP A 92 11.03 17.20 12.23
N GLY A 93 11.98 16.82 11.35
CA GLY A 93 13.23 16.14 11.71
C GLY A 93 13.16 14.62 11.62
N LEU A 94 12.02 14.02 11.29
CA LEU A 94 11.94 12.58 11.05
C LEU A 94 12.66 12.24 9.73
N GLU A 95 13.52 11.24 9.78
CA GLU A 95 14.28 10.76 8.63
C GLU A 95 14.21 9.25 8.53
N TYR A 96 14.30 8.73 7.28
CA TYR A 96 14.35 7.30 6.96
C TYR A 96 15.47 7.03 5.97
N TRP A 97 16.21 5.94 6.18
CA TRP A 97 17.25 5.43 5.29
C TRP A 97 16.91 4.01 4.87
N TYR A 98 17.23 3.67 3.62
CA TYR A 98 16.89 2.40 3.02
C TYR A 98 18.06 1.85 2.22
N ASP A 99 18.34 0.56 2.37
CA ASP A 99 19.29 -0.18 1.55
C ASP A 99 18.55 -1.25 0.72
N TYR A 100 19.07 -1.50 -0.48
CA TYR A 100 18.45 -2.41 -1.44
C TYR A 100 19.48 -3.38 -2.01
N ASP A 101 19.01 -4.57 -2.42
CA ASP A 101 19.77 -5.49 -3.24
C ASP A 101 19.89 -5.00 -4.69
N ALA A 102 20.64 -5.76 -5.51
CA ALA A 102 20.82 -5.44 -6.94
C ALA A 102 19.49 -5.54 -7.77
N ASN A 103 18.45 -6.16 -7.25
CA ASN A 103 17.14 -6.29 -7.87
C ASN A 103 16.13 -5.24 -7.39
N GLY A 104 16.55 -4.35 -6.48
CA GLY A 104 15.69 -3.31 -5.89
C GLY A 104 14.81 -3.77 -4.73
N LYS A 105 15.11 -4.93 -4.12
CA LYS A 105 14.45 -5.37 -2.91
C LYS A 105 15.08 -4.73 -1.69
N ARG A 106 14.25 -4.23 -0.77
CA ARG A 106 14.75 -3.59 0.46
C ARG A 106 15.39 -4.62 1.37
N LEU A 107 16.66 -4.39 1.73
CA LEU A 107 17.42 -5.22 2.66
C LEU A 107 17.43 -4.65 4.08
N HIS A 108 17.35 -3.33 4.20
CA HIS A 108 17.40 -2.65 5.48
C HIS A 108 16.62 -1.34 5.42
N GLU A 109 16.04 -0.96 6.55
CA GLU A 109 15.54 0.40 6.77
C GLU A 109 15.85 0.83 8.20
N LYS A 110 16.07 2.14 8.36
CA LYS A 110 16.34 2.80 9.63
C LYS A 110 15.59 4.11 9.70
N ASP A 111 15.05 4.48 10.86
CA ASP A 111 14.53 5.81 11.12
C ASP A 111 15.46 6.65 12.04
N SER A 112 15.13 7.92 12.21
CA SER A 112 15.89 8.86 13.07
C SER A 112 15.72 8.60 14.58
N TYR A 113 14.90 7.64 14.97
CA TYR A 113 14.74 7.16 16.34
C TYR A 113 15.54 5.88 16.62
N ASP A 114 16.41 5.47 15.67
CA ASP A 114 17.18 4.23 15.71
C ASP A 114 16.32 2.94 15.68
N ASN A 115 15.07 3.01 15.20
CA ASN A 115 14.35 1.80 14.85
C ASN A 115 14.90 1.28 13.53
N GLU A 116 15.30 0.03 13.51
CA GLU A 116 15.86 -0.62 12.33
C GLU A 116 15.12 -1.91 12.02
N MET A 117 15.01 -2.23 10.71
CA MET A 117 14.46 -3.49 10.21
C MET A 117 15.36 -4.04 9.11
N TRP A 118 15.64 -5.34 9.18
CA TRP A 118 16.41 -6.09 8.17
C TRP A 118 15.52 -7.14 7.54
N TYR A 119 15.73 -7.39 6.25
CA TYR A 119 14.93 -8.28 5.44
C TYR A 119 15.81 -9.24 4.66
N GLU A 120 15.43 -10.51 4.62
CA GLU A 120 16.04 -11.53 3.78
C GLU A 120 15.01 -12.13 2.83
N TYR A 121 15.45 -12.52 1.64
CA TYR A 121 14.57 -13.04 0.60
C TYR A 121 15.11 -14.35 0.03
N ASP A 122 14.20 -15.24 -0.36
CA ASP A 122 14.55 -16.43 -1.12
C ASP A 122 14.90 -16.09 -2.58
N ALA A 123 15.30 -17.13 -3.36
CA ALA A 123 15.63 -16.96 -4.77
C ALA A 123 14.44 -16.58 -5.66
N HIS A 124 13.19 -16.78 -5.20
CA HIS A 124 11.95 -16.41 -5.88
C HIS A 124 11.53 -14.98 -5.53
N GLY A 125 12.13 -14.44 -4.46
CA GLY A 125 11.88 -13.10 -3.99
C GLY A 125 10.81 -12.96 -2.92
N ASN A 126 10.42 -14.05 -2.30
CA ASN A 126 9.60 -14.03 -1.11
C ASN A 126 10.46 -13.61 0.09
N MET A 127 9.92 -12.79 1.00
CA MET A 127 10.59 -12.40 2.24
C MET A 127 10.55 -13.57 3.20
N ILE A 128 11.73 -14.14 3.51
CA ILE A 128 11.85 -15.33 4.38
C ILE A 128 12.25 -14.99 5.81
N HIS A 129 12.77 -13.78 6.04
CA HIS A 129 13.15 -13.35 7.37
C HIS A 129 13.07 -11.84 7.51
N LYS A 130 12.59 -11.39 8.66
CA LYS A 130 12.52 -10.00 9.07
C LYS A 130 12.99 -9.87 10.51
N LYS A 131 13.91 -8.95 10.77
CA LYS A 131 14.45 -8.67 12.09
C LYS A 131 14.23 -7.21 12.45
N TYR A 132 13.94 -6.95 13.71
CA TYR A 132 13.72 -5.61 14.26
C TYR A 132 14.85 -5.24 15.24
N SER A 133 15.07 -3.94 15.43
CA SER A 133 16.10 -3.41 16.35
C SER A 133 15.86 -3.76 17.82
N ASP A 134 14.64 -4.06 18.23
CA ASP A 134 14.31 -4.56 19.57
C ASP A 134 14.70 -6.03 19.78
N GLY A 135 15.22 -6.70 18.73
CA GLY A 135 15.63 -8.08 18.73
C GLY A 135 14.50 -9.06 18.39
N SER A 136 13.29 -8.59 18.13
CA SER A 136 12.22 -9.46 17.63
C SER A 136 12.51 -9.86 16.17
N GLU A 137 12.08 -11.06 15.79
CA GLU A 137 12.30 -11.63 14.47
C GLU A 137 11.05 -12.40 14.03
N GLU A 138 10.85 -12.43 12.70
CA GLU A 138 9.79 -13.19 12.02
C GLU A 138 10.43 -13.98 10.88
N ALA A 139 10.08 -15.23 10.74
CA ALA A 139 10.55 -16.09 9.65
C ALA A 139 9.36 -16.78 8.99
N ASP A 140 9.32 -16.73 7.63
CA ASP A 140 8.25 -17.27 6.82
C ASP A 140 8.74 -18.38 5.89
N ASP A 141 7.97 -19.48 5.84
CA ASP A 141 8.09 -20.51 4.81
C ASP A 141 6.98 -20.36 3.78
N TYR A 142 7.28 -20.69 2.52
CA TYR A 142 6.36 -20.54 1.40
C TYR A 142 6.11 -21.84 0.66
N ASP A 143 4.90 -22.01 0.13
CA ASP A 143 4.62 -23.06 -0.84
C ASP A 143 5.21 -22.73 -2.23
N GLY A 144 5.11 -23.70 -3.16
CA GLY A 144 5.60 -23.52 -4.54
C GLY A 144 4.87 -22.42 -5.36
N ASN A 145 3.79 -21.84 -4.84
CA ASN A 145 3.02 -20.77 -5.44
C ASN A 145 3.33 -19.39 -4.79
N GLY A 146 4.23 -19.35 -3.80
CA GLY A 146 4.60 -18.13 -3.07
C GLY A 146 3.60 -17.72 -1.98
N LYS A 147 2.80 -18.65 -1.46
CA LYS A 147 1.93 -18.39 -0.31
C LYS A 147 2.63 -18.81 0.97
N VAL A 148 2.55 -18.00 2.03
CA VAL A 148 3.04 -18.33 3.36
C VAL A 148 2.31 -19.58 3.89
N ILE A 149 3.06 -20.60 4.25
CA ILE A 149 2.53 -21.84 4.85
C ILE A 149 2.90 -21.99 6.33
N HIS A 150 3.92 -21.27 6.77
CA HIS A 150 4.35 -21.25 8.17
C HIS A 150 4.99 -19.90 8.47
N THR A 151 4.66 -19.33 9.63
CA THR A 151 5.30 -18.15 10.20
C THR A 151 5.80 -18.49 11.59
N LYS A 152 7.00 -18.07 11.93
CA LYS A 152 7.60 -18.23 13.24
C LYS A 152 8.08 -16.89 13.78
N HIS A 153 7.70 -16.56 15.01
CA HIS A 153 8.11 -15.38 15.73
C HIS A 153 9.19 -15.70 16.78
N SER A 154 10.04 -14.73 17.08
CA SER A 154 11.14 -14.91 18.05
C SER A 154 10.67 -15.12 19.50
N ASN A 155 9.44 -14.76 19.84
CA ASN A 155 8.83 -15.07 21.14
C ASN A 155 8.41 -16.53 21.29
N GLY A 156 8.49 -17.33 20.20
CA GLY A 156 8.13 -18.73 20.13
C GLY A 156 6.74 -19.01 19.57
N ASP A 157 5.96 -17.99 19.24
CA ASP A 157 4.68 -18.15 18.57
C ASP A 157 4.90 -18.63 17.14
N GLU A 158 4.07 -19.55 16.70
CA GLU A 158 4.10 -20.10 15.34
C GLU A 158 2.68 -20.19 14.77
N GLU A 159 2.56 -20.01 13.47
CA GLU A 159 1.30 -20.06 12.72
C GLU A 159 1.46 -20.93 11.46
N TRP A 160 0.48 -21.77 11.16
CA TRP A 160 0.48 -22.68 10.00
C TRP A 160 -0.76 -22.40 9.15
N TYR A 161 -0.57 -22.44 7.83
CA TYR A 161 -1.60 -22.15 6.85
C TYR A 161 -1.63 -23.23 5.76
N GLU A 162 -2.84 -23.63 5.35
CA GLU A 162 -3.04 -24.49 4.19
C GLU A 162 -3.98 -23.79 3.21
N TYR A 163 -3.75 -24.07 1.92
CA TYR A 163 -4.52 -23.47 0.83
C TYR A 163 -5.05 -24.53 -0.13
N ASP A 164 -6.23 -24.26 -0.72
CA ASP A 164 -6.75 -25.06 -1.82
C ASP A 164 -6.01 -24.75 -3.14
N ALA A 165 -6.36 -25.49 -4.20
CA ALA A 165 -5.76 -25.31 -5.52
C ALA A 165 -6.05 -23.93 -6.16
N ASN A 166 -7.08 -23.21 -5.69
CA ASN A 166 -7.42 -21.86 -6.13
C ASN A 166 -6.69 -20.79 -5.31
N GLY A 167 -6.00 -21.21 -4.24
CA GLY A 167 -5.26 -20.34 -3.35
C GLY A 167 -6.10 -19.71 -2.23
N ASN A 168 -7.29 -20.23 -1.93
CA ASN A 168 -8.05 -19.84 -0.76
C ASN A 168 -7.49 -20.56 0.46
N ARG A 169 -7.36 -19.85 1.60
CA ARG A 169 -6.90 -20.44 2.85
C ARG A 169 -7.96 -21.36 3.41
N ILE A 170 -7.67 -22.68 3.49
CA ILE A 170 -8.61 -23.70 3.99
C ILE A 170 -8.35 -24.10 5.45
N HIS A 171 -7.15 -23.82 5.96
CA HIS A 171 -6.78 -24.13 7.33
C HIS A 171 -5.83 -23.07 7.91
N TYR A 172 -6.01 -22.78 9.19
CA TYR A 172 -5.14 -21.98 10.04
C TYR A 172 -4.97 -22.69 11.37
N LYS A 173 -3.78 -22.69 11.91
CA LYS A 173 -3.48 -23.13 13.26
C LYS A 173 -2.38 -22.27 13.83
N ASP A 174 -2.41 -22.00 15.15
CA ASP A 174 -1.33 -21.35 15.88
C ASP A 174 -0.77 -22.24 16.99
N SER A 175 0.33 -21.78 17.60
CA SER A 175 0.99 -22.46 18.72
C SER A 175 0.20 -22.43 20.03
N ASP A 176 -0.75 -21.53 20.18
CA ASP A 176 -1.66 -21.44 21.32
C ASP A 176 -2.79 -22.45 21.26
N GLY A 177 -2.91 -23.16 20.12
CA GLY A 177 -3.90 -24.20 19.89
C GLY A 177 -5.21 -23.70 19.28
N GLU A 178 -5.26 -22.45 18.83
CA GLU A 178 -6.35 -21.98 18.00
C GLU A 178 -6.26 -22.66 16.63
N GLU A 179 -7.36 -23.22 16.17
CA GLU A 179 -7.46 -23.86 14.86
C GLU A 179 -8.73 -23.40 14.18
N ARG A 180 -8.63 -23.03 12.89
CA ARG A 180 -9.76 -22.60 12.05
C ARG A 180 -9.73 -23.33 10.72
N ARG A 181 -10.91 -23.73 10.23
CA ARG A 181 -11.11 -24.35 8.92
C ARG A 181 -12.08 -23.52 8.12
N PHE A 182 -11.88 -23.47 6.80
CA PHE A 182 -12.64 -22.64 5.89
C PHE A 182 -13.04 -23.46 4.66
N GLU A 183 -14.28 -23.29 4.22
CA GLU A 183 -14.80 -23.91 3.00
C GLU A 183 -15.30 -22.85 2.05
N TYR A 184 -15.08 -23.05 0.75
CA TYR A 184 -15.42 -22.08 -0.28
C TYR A 184 -16.27 -22.74 -1.37
N ASP A 185 -17.16 -21.93 -1.97
CA ASP A 185 -17.87 -22.34 -3.18
C ASP A 185 -16.95 -22.32 -4.42
N SER A 186 -17.47 -22.75 -5.56
CA SER A 186 -16.73 -22.77 -6.82
C SER A 186 -16.34 -21.37 -7.36
N ASN A 187 -16.90 -20.29 -6.80
CA ASN A 187 -16.58 -18.91 -7.15
C ASN A 187 -15.54 -18.29 -6.20
N GLY A 188 -15.13 -19.03 -5.15
CA GLY A 188 -14.21 -18.56 -4.13
C GLY A 188 -14.87 -17.78 -2.99
N ASN A 189 -16.18 -17.82 -2.86
CA ASN A 189 -16.86 -17.22 -1.72
C ASN A 189 -16.79 -18.15 -0.51
N LEU A 190 -16.44 -17.63 0.67
CA LEU A 190 -16.43 -18.38 1.93
C LEU A 190 -17.86 -18.81 2.29
N ILE A 191 -18.13 -20.11 2.37
CA ILE A 191 -19.47 -20.64 2.68
C ILE A 191 -19.57 -21.21 4.08
N HIS A 192 -18.46 -21.64 4.68
CA HIS A 192 -18.42 -22.17 6.03
C HIS A 192 -17.06 -21.89 6.68
N ALA A 193 -17.09 -21.57 7.97
CA ALA A 193 -15.90 -21.53 8.82
C ALA A 193 -16.22 -22.17 10.18
N ASN A 194 -15.23 -22.81 10.79
CA ASN A 194 -15.31 -23.27 12.16
C ASN A 194 -14.00 -23.05 12.91
N ASP A 195 -14.07 -22.97 14.23
CA ASP A 195 -12.91 -22.84 15.09
C ASP A 195 -12.77 -24.03 16.07
N SER A 196 -11.60 -24.12 16.74
CA SER A 196 -11.29 -25.13 17.75
C SER A 196 -12.16 -25.06 19.01
N ASN A 197 -12.90 -23.96 19.23
CA ASN A 197 -13.81 -23.75 20.35
C ASN A 197 -15.21 -24.28 20.04
N GLY A 198 -15.44 -24.77 18.79
CA GLY A 198 -16.73 -25.29 18.34
C GLY A 198 -17.68 -24.22 17.81
N SER A 199 -17.20 -23.01 17.57
CA SER A 199 -17.98 -22.00 16.86
C SER A 199 -18.02 -22.32 15.37
N GLU A 200 -19.16 -22.12 14.75
CA GLU A 200 -19.37 -22.33 13.31
C GLU A 200 -20.05 -21.12 12.70
N TRP A 201 -19.64 -20.77 11.49
CA TRP A 201 -20.25 -19.68 10.71
C TRP A 201 -20.59 -20.16 9.32
N TRP A 202 -21.80 -19.85 8.86
CA TRP A 202 -22.31 -20.21 7.54
C TRP A 202 -22.69 -18.97 6.77
N TYR A 203 -22.34 -18.92 5.48
CA TYR A 203 -22.55 -17.77 4.61
C TYR A 203 -23.26 -18.19 3.33
N GLU A 204 -24.24 -17.40 2.91
CA GLU A 204 -24.95 -17.59 1.64
C GLU A 204 -24.80 -16.36 0.75
N TYR A 205 -24.71 -16.59 -0.54
CA TYR A 205 -24.48 -15.53 -1.54
C TYR A 205 -25.53 -15.58 -2.65
N ASP A 206 -25.86 -14.40 -3.21
CA ASP A 206 -26.69 -14.31 -4.41
C ASP A 206 -25.87 -14.67 -5.67
N ALA A 207 -26.52 -14.78 -6.82
CA ALA A 207 -25.86 -15.09 -8.09
C ALA A 207 -24.85 -14.03 -8.57
N LYS A 208 -24.77 -12.88 -7.88
CA LYS A 208 -23.79 -11.80 -8.15
C LYS A 208 -22.62 -11.80 -7.17
N GLY A 209 -22.60 -12.76 -6.22
CA GLY A 209 -21.57 -12.85 -5.19
C GLY A 209 -21.77 -11.88 -4.01
N ASN A 210 -22.94 -11.28 -3.85
CA ASN A 210 -23.26 -10.50 -2.64
C ASN A 210 -23.69 -11.44 -1.53
N MET A 211 -23.13 -11.31 -0.33
CA MET A 211 -23.56 -12.06 0.86
C MET A 211 -24.99 -11.65 1.22
N ILE A 212 -25.87 -12.64 1.33
CA ILE A 212 -27.30 -12.45 1.64
C ILE A 212 -27.72 -13.02 3.00
N HIS A 213 -26.92 -13.91 3.56
CA HIS A 213 -27.17 -14.51 4.85
C HIS A 213 -25.86 -14.90 5.56
N GLU A 214 -25.83 -14.70 6.89
CA GLU A 214 -24.80 -15.16 7.80
C GLU A 214 -25.49 -15.78 9.02
N LYS A 215 -25.04 -16.95 9.42
CA LYS A 215 -25.53 -17.66 10.58
C LYS A 215 -24.34 -18.12 11.43
N PRO A 216 -24.29 -17.74 12.73
CA PRO A 216 -23.35 -18.28 13.71
C PRO A 216 -23.72 -19.70 14.13
#